data_b4496adbbb1aa5009377366c883418b8
#
_entry.id   b4496adbbb1aa5009377366c883418b8
#
_cell.length_a   1.000
_cell.length_b   1.000
_cell.length_c   1.000
_cell.angle_alpha   90.00
_cell.angle_beta   90.00
_cell.angle_gamma   90.00
#
_symmetry.space_group_name_H-M   'P 1'
#
loop_
_entity.id
_entity.type
_entity.pdbx_description
1 polymer ?
#
loop_
_entity_poly.entity_id
_entity_poly.type
_entity_poly.pdbx_seq_one_letter_code
_entity_poly.pdbx_strand_id
1 'polypeptide(L)'
;MQPAQRAGTVAVNAEMSKSIPFLPRPEKLDGSMVGDMGFDPMGLSEIQTDLKYARWAELKHGRAAMLAIVGMVWQEYGPHLPGDRFATRDPFEAISSVGLNGNLQILFAIGIIELANFNKYYGEGEPGDIGFGSDRLTGKDAAFVEKTKTQEIVHCRLAMIAILGATVQTLMFHKPLLG
;
A
#
# COMPACT_ATOMS: atom_id res chain seq x y z
N MET A 1 30.61 29.40 20.21
CA MET A 1 29.61 29.86 19.28
C MET A 1 29.96 29.30 17.90
N GLN A 2 29.30 28.22 17.46
CA GLN A 2 29.43 27.69 16.10
C GLN A 2 28.56 28.53 15.19
N PRO A 3 29.04 28.92 13.98
CA PRO A 3 28.20 29.63 13.03
C PRO A 3 27.16 28.71 12.44
N ALA A 4 25.93 29.19 12.38
CA ALA A 4 24.82 28.52 11.74
C ALA A 4 25.17 28.17 10.27
N GLN A 5 25.07 26.89 9.90
CA GLN A 5 25.21 26.45 8.53
C GLN A 5 24.07 27.11 7.72
N ARG A 6 24.45 27.97 6.80
CA ARG A 6 23.54 28.57 5.81
C ARG A 6 22.92 27.45 4.96
N ALA A 7 21.62 27.54 4.78
CA ALA A 7 20.86 26.74 3.82
C ALA A 7 21.62 26.65 2.50
N GLY A 8 21.91 25.40 2.09
CA GLY A 8 22.69 25.11 0.90
C GLY A 8 22.04 25.75 -0.33
N THR A 9 22.85 26.42 -1.10
CA THR A 9 22.59 26.84 -2.48
C THR A 9 22.08 25.62 -3.25
N VAL A 10 20.83 25.69 -3.72
CA VAL A 10 20.25 24.70 -4.65
C VAL A 10 21.19 24.62 -5.84
N ALA A 11 21.81 23.46 -6.05
CA ALA A 11 22.70 23.24 -7.18
C ALA A 11 21.91 23.49 -8.48
N VAL A 12 22.39 24.42 -9.31
CA VAL A 12 21.75 24.89 -10.55
C VAL A 12 21.60 23.79 -11.62
N ASN A 13 22.03 22.54 -11.35
CA ASN A 13 21.95 21.37 -12.23
C ASN A 13 21.21 20.17 -11.60
N ALA A 14 20.34 20.38 -10.61
CA ALA A 14 19.53 19.29 -10.09
C ALA A 14 18.56 18.81 -11.18
N GLU A 15 18.58 17.51 -11.49
CA GLU A 15 17.58 16.91 -12.37
C GLU A 15 16.18 17.17 -11.80
N MET A 16 15.28 17.64 -12.66
CA MET A 16 13.91 17.88 -12.23
C MET A 16 13.12 16.59 -12.10
N SER A 17 12.19 16.55 -11.15
CA SER A 17 11.32 15.38 -10.96
C SER A 17 10.47 15.13 -12.22
N LYS A 18 10.35 13.85 -12.62
CA LYS A 18 9.48 13.46 -13.75
C LYS A 18 8.01 13.68 -13.45
N SER A 19 7.60 13.55 -12.20
CA SER A 19 6.21 13.71 -11.77
C SER A 19 5.85 15.16 -11.45
N ILE A 20 6.82 15.97 -11.01
CA ILE A 20 6.63 17.38 -10.64
C ILE A 20 7.73 18.22 -11.30
N PRO A 21 7.53 18.69 -12.55
CA PRO A 21 8.59 19.32 -13.35
C PRO A 21 9.16 20.61 -12.79
N PHE A 22 8.54 21.23 -11.79
CA PHE A 22 8.98 22.46 -11.16
C PHE A 22 9.70 22.23 -9.80
N LEU A 23 9.82 20.96 -9.35
CA LEU A 23 10.57 20.62 -8.16
C LEU A 23 11.81 19.80 -8.52
N PRO A 24 12.93 20.01 -7.80
CA PRO A 24 14.10 19.17 -7.97
C PRO A 24 13.78 17.72 -7.57
N ARG A 25 14.41 16.78 -8.25
CA ARG A 25 14.29 15.37 -7.93
C ARG A 25 14.94 15.11 -6.57
N PRO A 26 14.24 14.40 -5.65
CA PRO A 26 14.84 13.98 -4.38
C PRO A 26 16.06 13.08 -4.59
N GLU A 27 17.14 13.31 -3.86
CA GLU A 27 18.42 12.59 -4.05
C GLU A 27 18.29 11.07 -3.89
N LYS A 28 17.41 10.61 -2.97
CA LYS A 28 17.20 9.18 -2.73
C LYS A 28 16.27 8.50 -3.72
N LEU A 29 15.53 9.25 -4.54
CA LEU A 29 14.66 8.74 -5.58
C LEU A 29 15.39 8.76 -6.93
N ASP A 30 16.34 7.85 -7.10
CA ASP A 30 17.24 7.78 -8.26
C ASP A 30 16.63 7.02 -9.46
N GLY A 31 15.43 6.47 -9.31
CA GLY A 31 14.74 5.66 -10.32
C GLY A 31 15.15 4.19 -10.30
N SER A 32 15.96 3.74 -9.36
CA SER A 32 16.35 2.32 -9.23
C SER A 32 15.19 1.43 -8.78
N MET A 33 14.24 2.00 -8.04
CA MET A 33 13.06 1.28 -7.57
C MET A 33 11.94 1.30 -8.60
N VAL A 34 11.29 0.15 -8.79
CA VAL A 34 10.13 0.02 -9.67
C VAL A 34 9.02 1.01 -9.26
N GLY A 35 8.48 1.74 -10.26
CA GLY A 35 7.44 2.74 -10.03
C GLY A 35 7.90 4.04 -9.36
N ASP A 36 9.22 4.28 -9.30
CA ASP A 36 9.79 5.55 -8.89
C ASP A 36 9.68 6.59 -10.01
N MET A 37 8.88 7.63 -9.77
CA MET A 37 8.67 8.75 -10.68
C MET A 37 9.24 10.07 -10.08
N GLY A 38 10.00 9.98 -8.99
CA GLY A 38 10.53 11.15 -8.29
C GLY A 38 9.45 11.99 -7.60
N PHE A 39 8.34 11.39 -7.17
CA PHE A 39 7.25 12.08 -6.48
C PHE A 39 7.48 12.11 -4.97
N ASP A 40 7.99 13.24 -4.48
CA ASP A 40 8.12 13.47 -3.04
C ASP A 40 8.01 14.97 -2.72
N PRO A 41 6.80 15.55 -2.78
CA PRO A 41 6.60 16.98 -2.53
C PRO A 41 6.87 17.39 -1.08
N MET A 42 6.85 16.44 -0.14
CA MET A 42 7.03 16.70 1.30
C MET A 42 8.44 16.36 1.80
N GLY A 43 9.33 15.86 0.94
CA GLY A 43 10.69 15.47 1.34
C GLY A 43 10.76 14.29 2.30
N LEU A 44 9.75 13.40 2.29
CA LEU A 44 9.68 12.27 3.22
C LEU A 44 10.76 11.23 2.96
N SER A 45 11.24 11.12 1.72
CA SER A 45 12.33 10.22 1.36
C SER A 45 13.65 10.60 2.03
N GLU A 46 13.87 11.89 2.30
CA GLU A 46 15.09 12.37 2.94
C GLU A 46 15.15 12.03 4.44
N ILE A 47 13.98 12.03 5.09
CA ILE A 47 13.83 11.71 6.52
C ILE A 47 14.08 10.22 6.78
N GLN A 48 13.72 9.36 5.84
CA GLN A 48 13.89 7.93 5.99
C GLN A 48 15.34 7.50 5.73
N THR A 49 15.87 6.67 6.62
CA THR A 49 17.22 6.11 6.46
C THR A 49 17.26 5.04 5.37
N ASP A 50 16.19 4.25 5.24
CA ASP A 50 16.07 3.15 4.27
C ASP A 50 14.73 3.19 3.52
N LEU A 51 14.81 3.44 2.21
CA LEU A 51 13.63 3.40 1.32
C LEU A 51 13.11 1.99 1.07
N LYS A 52 13.91 0.96 1.35
CA LYS A 52 13.49 -0.43 1.24
C LYS A 52 12.34 -0.74 2.20
N TYR A 53 12.45 -0.27 3.46
CA TYR A 53 11.37 -0.40 4.43
C TYR A 53 10.11 0.37 4.01
N ALA A 54 10.29 1.59 3.47
CA ALA A 54 9.16 2.37 2.95
C ALA A 54 8.43 1.64 1.81
N ARG A 55 9.20 0.99 0.92
CA ARG A 55 8.63 0.18 -0.16
C ARG A 55 7.88 -1.04 0.36
N TRP A 56 8.40 -1.72 1.37
CA TRP A 56 7.68 -2.80 2.05
C TRP A 56 6.34 -2.31 2.64
N ALA A 57 6.37 -1.17 3.33
CA ALA A 57 5.17 -0.57 3.90
C ALA A 57 4.16 -0.19 2.81
N GLU A 58 4.61 0.45 1.71
CA GLU A 58 3.76 0.81 0.57
C GLU A 58 3.05 -0.39 -0.03
N LEU A 59 3.80 -1.46 -0.34
CA LEU A 59 3.23 -2.68 -0.92
C LEU A 59 2.27 -3.37 0.05
N LYS A 60 2.59 -3.45 1.33
CA LYS A 60 1.74 -4.06 2.34
C LYS A 60 0.42 -3.32 2.50
N HIS A 61 0.48 -1.99 2.64
CA HIS A 61 -0.73 -1.16 2.70
C HIS A 61 -1.56 -1.26 1.42
N GLY A 62 -0.91 -1.24 0.26
CA GLY A 62 -1.58 -1.37 -1.02
C GLY A 62 -2.28 -2.72 -1.19
N ARG A 63 -1.62 -3.82 -0.84
CA ARG A 63 -2.21 -5.17 -0.87
C ARG A 63 -3.40 -5.29 0.09
N ALA A 64 -3.27 -4.78 1.30
CA ALA A 64 -4.37 -4.72 2.26
C ALA A 64 -5.53 -3.86 1.72
N ALA A 65 -5.24 -2.71 1.12
CA ALA A 65 -6.24 -1.84 0.51
C ALA A 65 -6.97 -2.50 -0.66
N MET A 66 -6.26 -3.24 -1.52
CA MET A 66 -6.88 -4.01 -2.61
C MET A 66 -7.88 -5.05 -2.09
N LEU A 67 -7.52 -5.79 -1.04
CA LEU A 67 -8.42 -6.74 -0.40
C LEU A 67 -9.59 -6.04 0.29
N ALA A 68 -9.34 -4.91 0.94
CA ALA A 68 -10.36 -4.16 1.66
C ALA A 68 -11.43 -3.59 0.73
N ILE A 69 -11.04 -2.97 -0.39
CA ILE A 69 -12.02 -2.41 -1.34
C ILE A 69 -12.88 -3.52 -1.99
N VAL A 70 -12.26 -4.65 -2.34
CA VAL A 70 -13.01 -5.81 -2.83
C VAL A 70 -13.96 -6.34 -1.75
N GLY A 71 -13.51 -6.39 -0.49
CA GLY A 71 -14.32 -6.82 0.65
C GLY A 71 -15.52 -5.90 0.88
N MET A 72 -15.36 -4.57 0.79
CA MET A 72 -16.47 -3.62 0.92
C MET A 72 -17.52 -3.82 -0.18
N VAL A 73 -17.08 -3.90 -1.45
CA VAL A 73 -17.99 -4.15 -2.58
C VAL A 73 -18.68 -5.50 -2.45
N TRP A 74 -17.96 -6.55 -2.04
CA TRP A 74 -18.55 -7.86 -1.80
C TRP A 74 -19.60 -7.85 -0.71
N GLN A 75 -19.36 -7.11 0.37
CA GLN A 75 -20.31 -6.98 1.48
C GLN A 75 -21.61 -6.32 1.03
N GLU A 76 -21.56 -5.38 0.10
CA GLU A 76 -22.76 -4.71 -0.40
C GLU A 76 -23.56 -5.55 -1.42
N TYR A 77 -22.85 -6.22 -2.35
CA TYR A 77 -23.47 -6.85 -3.54
C TYR A 77 -23.29 -8.37 -3.59
N GLY A 78 -22.37 -8.92 -2.84
CA GLY A 78 -22.05 -10.34 -2.89
C GLY A 78 -23.07 -11.21 -2.13
N PRO A 79 -23.00 -12.54 -2.35
CA PRO A 79 -23.75 -13.49 -1.54
C PRO A 79 -23.19 -13.53 -0.12
N HIS A 80 -24.10 -13.52 0.87
CA HIS A 80 -23.73 -13.62 2.27
C HIS A 80 -23.84 -15.08 2.78
N LEU A 81 -23.08 -15.36 3.85
CA LEU A 81 -23.22 -16.62 4.55
C LEU A 81 -24.61 -16.73 5.20
N PRO A 82 -25.18 -17.94 5.32
CA PRO A 82 -26.45 -18.13 5.98
C PRO A 82 -26.35 -17.79 7.47
N GLY A 83 -27.30 -17.00 7.95
CA GLY A 83 -27.41 -16.58 9.36
C GLY A 83 -27.58 -15.08 9.52
N ASP A 84 -28.35 -14.67 10.52
CA ASP A 84 -28.72 -13.27 10.77
C ASP A 84 -27.50 -12.36 11.02
N ARG A 85 -26.41 -12.93 11.55
CA ARG A 85 -25.16 -12.18 11.81
C ARG A 85 -24.43 -11.75 10.53
N PHE A 86 -24.73 -12.38 9.40
CA PHE A 86 -24.09 -12.11 8.12
C PHE A 86 -25.04 -11.40 7.13
N ALA A 87 -26.22 -11.01 7.59
CA ALA A 87 -27.27 -10.45 6.71
C ALA A 87 -27.06 -8.96 6.39
N THR A 88 -26.30 -8.24 7.21
CA THR A 88 -26.07 -6.81 6.99
C THR A 88 -25.27 -6.54 5.72
N ARG A 89 -25.65 -5.50 4.99
CA ARG A 89 -24.96 -5.06 3.77
C ARG A 89 -24.01 -3.89 4.02
N ASP A 90 -24.06 -3.27 5.18
CA ASP A 90 -23.14 -2.22 5.56
C ASP A 90 -21.79 -2.83 5.98
N PRO A 91 -20.68 -2.49 5.30
CA PRO A 91 -19.36 -3.04 5.60
C PRO A 91 -18.88 -2.77 7.03
N PHE A 92 -19.24 -1.61 7.60
CA PHE A 92 -18.82 -1.25 8.95
C PHE A 92 -19.70 -1.90 10.03
N GLU A 93 -21.00 -2.00 9.78
CA GLU A 93 -21.91 -2.73 10.65
C GLU A 93 -21.59 -4.23 10.66
N ALA A 94 -21.13 -4.79 9.56
CA ALA A 94 -20.72 -6.19 9.46
C ALA A 94 -19.64 -6.56 10.48
N ILE A 95 -18.70 -5.67 10.77
CA ILE A 95 -17.63 -5.91 11.76
C ILE A 95 -18.23 -6.12 13.15
N SER A 96 -19.25 -5.34 13.52
CA SER A 96 -19.92 -5.46 14.83
C SER A 96 -20.85 -6.67 14.88
N SER A 97 -21.55 -6.98 13.78
CA SER A 97 -22.53 -8.08 13.72
C SER A 97 -21.90 -9.47 13.80
N VAL A 98 -20.69 -9.64 13.25
CA VAL A 98 -19.92 -10.89 13.36
C VAL A 98 -19.53 -11.20 14.80
N GLY A 99 -19.37 -10.17 15.62
CA GLY A 99 -19.06 -10.26 17.05
C GLY A 99 -17.59 -10.52 17.36
N LEU A 100 -17.25 -10.42 18.66
CA LEU A 100 -15.86 -10.46 19.13
C LEU A 100 -15.13 -11.77 18.74
N ASN A 101 -15.78 -12.90 18.90
CA ASN A 101 -15.15 -14.20 18.65
C ASN A 101 -14.76 -14.38 17.18
N GLY A 102 -15.60 -13.95 16.24
CA GLY A 102 -15.30 -14.01 14.81
C GLY A 102 -14.16 -13.06 14.44
N ASN A 103 -14.19 -11.83 14.94
CA ASN A 103 -13.13 -10.85 14.70
C ASN A 103 -11.78 -11.30 15.29
N LEU A 104 -11.77 -11.93 16.47
CA LEU A 104 -10.55 -12.49 17.07
C LEU A 104 -9.97 -13.63 16.23
N GLN A 105 -10.80 -14.49 15.64
CA GLN A 105 -10.33 -15.55 14.74
C GLN A 105 -9.65 -14.98 13.50
N ILE A 106 -10.23 -13.93 12.90
CA ILE A 106 -9.63 -13.24 11.74
C ILE A 106 -8.30 -12.61 12.15
N LEU A 107 -8.27 -11.89 13.28
CA LEU A 107 -7.06 -11.24 13.78
C LEU A 107 -5.96 -12.26 14.08
N PHE A 108 -6.30 -13.39 14.67
CA PHE A 108 -5.36 -14.48 14.97
C PHE A 108 -4.78 -15.09 13.69
N ALA A 109 -5.62 -15.35 12.70
CA ALA A 109 -5.17 -15.86 11.39
C ALA A 109 -4.19 -14.89 10.70
N ILE A 110 -4.52 -13.58 10.70
CA ILE A 110 -3.62 -12.55 10.18
C ILE A 110 -2.32 -12.53 10.97
N GLY A 111 -2.38 -12.60 12.31
CA GLY A 111 -1.20 -12.63 13.18
C GLY A 111 -0.25 -13.79 12.88
N ILE A 112 -0.77 -14.98 12.61
CA ILE A 112 0.06 -16.14 12.22
C ILE A 112 0.79 -15.86 10.90
N ILE A 113 0.09 -15.32 9.90
CA ILE A 113 0.69 -14.98 8.59
C ILE A 113 1.78 -13.94 8.76
N GLU A 114 1.54 -12.91 9.58
CA GLU A 114 2.50 -11.84 9.86
C GLU A 114 3.75 -12.38 10.57
N LEU A 115 3.58 -13.23 11.58
CA LEU A 115 4.70 -13.85 12.29
C LEU A 115 5.53 -14.75 11.38
N ALA A 116 4.89 -15.54 10.52
CA ALA A 116 5.58 -16.41 9.56
C ALA A 116 6.44 -15.61 8.55
N ASN A 117 6.05 -14.39 8.24
CA ASN A 117 6.76 -13.52 7.29
C ASN A 117 7.63 -12.45 7.96
N PHE A 118 7.68 -12.41 9.29
CA PHE A 118 8.38 -11.37 10.05
C PHE A 118 9.85 -11.17 9.60
N ASN A 119 10.60 -12.26 9.46
CA ASN A 119 12.00 -12.21 9.05
C ASN A 119 12.20 -11.69 7.61
N LYS A 120 11.20 -11.80 6.76
CA LYS A 120 11.28 -11.30 5.38
C LYS A 120 11.10 -9.78 5.32
N TYR A 121 10.32 -9.20 6.23
CA TYR A 121 10.11 -7.74 6.29
C TYR A 121 11.36 -6.98 6.73
N TYR A 122 12.13 -7.57 7.63
CA TYR A 122 13.33 -6.94 8.20
C TYR A 122 14.65 -7.52 7.66
N GLY A 123 14.56 -8.52 6.78
CA GLY A 123 15.72 -9.19 6.19
C GLY A 123 16.21 -8.54 4.89
N GLU A 124 17.18 -9.21 4.25
CA GLU A 124 17.81 -8.75 3.01
C GLU A 124 16.99 -9.04 1.73
N GLY A 125 15.79 -9.63 1.85
CA GLY A 125 14.91 -9.97 0.72
C GLY A 125 14.46 -8.75 -0.10
N GLU A 126 13.98 -8.98 -1.31
CA GLU A 126 13.37 -7.91 -2.12
C GLU A 126 12.05 -7.45 -1.49
N PRO A 127 11.78 -6.13 -1.47
CA PRO A 127 10.50 -5.61 -0.98
C PRO A 127 9.31 -6.23 -1.73
N GLY A 128 8.35 -6.74 -0.96
CA GLY A 128 7.14 -7.36 -1.50
C GLY A 128 7.21 -8.86 -1.70
N ASP A 129 8.38 -9.49 -1.62
CA ASP A 129 8.49 -10.94 -1.76
C ASP A 129 8.25 -11.66 -0.43
N ILE A 130 7.04 -12.15 -0.27
CA ILE A 130 6.65 -13.01 0.87
C ILE A 130 6.77 -14.50 0.53
N GLY A 131 7.29 -14.87 -0.65
CA GLY A 131 7.40 -16.25 -1.11
C GLY A 131 6.10 -16.83 -1.66
N PHE A 132 5.02 -16.04 -1.76
CA PHE A 132 3.76 -16.46 -2.34
C PHE A 132 3.61 -15.88 -3.75
N GLY A 133 3.62 -16.74 -4.75
CA GLY A 133 3.45 -16.33 -6.15
C GLY A 133 4.73 -15.85 -6.84
N SER A 134 5.86 -15.74 -6.16
CA SER A 134 7.17 -15.42 -6.74
C SER A 134 7.61 -16.44 -7.80
N ASP A 135 7.20 -17.71 -7.65
CA ASP A 135 7.46 -18.77 -8.63
C ASP A 135 6.94 -18.43 -10.04
N ARG A 136 5.88 -17.64 -10.13
CA ARG A 136 5.31 -17.20 -11.42
C ARG A 136 6.22 -16.23 -12.17
N LEU A 137 7.11 -15.55 -11.47
CA LEU A 137 8.07 -14.61 -12.03
C LEU A 137 9.42 -15.28 -12.29
N THR A 138 9.68 -16.43 -11.65
CA THR A 138 10.93 -17.19 -11.84
C THR A 138 11.05 -17.70 -13.26
N GLY A 139 12.18 -17.41 -13.91
CA GLY A 139 12.44 -17.81 -15.30
C GLY A 139 11.72 -17.00 -16.38
N LYS A 140 11.05 -15.89 -16.01
CA LYS A 140 10.47 -14.95 -16.97
C LYS A 140 11.47 -13.88 -17.38
N ASP A 141 11.21 -13.27 -18.54
CA ASP A 141 12.00 -12.15 -19.04
C ASP A 141 12.00 -10.96 -18.05
N ALA A 142 13.14 -10.31 -17.89
CA ALA A 142 13.31 -9.18 -16.98
C ALA A 142 12.29 -8.05 -17.23
N ALA A 143 12.01 -7.77 -18.51
CA ALA A 143 11.01 -6.78 -18.89
C ALA A 143 9.58 -7.16 -18.43
N PHE A 144 9.24 -8.45 -18.46
CA PHE A 144 7.96 -8.95 -17.98
C PHE A 144 7.85 -8.80 -16.45
N VAL A 145 8.92 -9.14 -15.73
CA VAL A 145 8.98 -9.02 -14.25
C VAL A 145 8.83 -7.56 -13.85
N GLU A 146 9.57 -6.65 -14.46
CA GLU A 146 9.50 -5.22 -14.19
C GLU A 146 8.09 -4.65 -14.46
N LYS A 147 7.50 -5.00 -15.60
CA LYS A 147 6.13 -4.61 -15.95
C LYS A 147 5.13 -5.09 -14.90
N THR A 148 5.24 -6.34 -14.46
CA THR A 148 4.31 -6.92 -13.47
C THR A 148 4.46 -6.24 -12.12
N LYS A 149 5.68 -6.01 -11.65
CA LYS A 149 5.95 -5.25 -10.41
C LYS A 149 5.43 -3.80 -10.50
N THR A 150 5.58 -3.15 -11.65
CA THR A 150 5.04 -1.80 -11.89
C THR A 150 3.51 -1.79 -11.83
N GLN A 151 2.86 -2.76 -12.46
CA GLN A 151 1.41 -2.89 -12.40
C GLN A 151 0.92 -3.09 -10.97
N GLU A 152 1.59 -3.93 -10.19
CA GLU A 152 1.26 -4.15 -8.78
C GLU A 152 1.30 -2.83 -8.00
N ILE A 153 2.37 -2.05 -8.10
CA ILE A 153 2.51 -0.78 -7.38
C ILE A 153 1.44 0.23 -7.78
N VAL A 154 1.14 0.33 -9.07
CA VAL A 154 0.09 1.24 -9.56
C VAL A 154 -1.28 0.84 -9.00
N HIS A 155 -1.62 -0.45 -8.99
CA HIS A 155 -2.87 -0.93 -8.38
C HIS A 155 -2.89 -0.73 -6.86
N CYS A 156 -1.75 -0.94 -6.18
CA CYS A 156 -1.62 -0.66 -4.76
C CYS A 156 -1.94 0.80 -4.42
N ARG A 157 -1.35 1.74 -5.16
CA ARG A 157 -1.57 3.18 -4.97
C ARG A 157 -3.03 3.57 -5.24
N LEU A 158 -3.59 3.09 -6.34
CA LEU A 158 -5.00 3.33 -6.66
C LEU A 158 -5.94 2.77 -5.58
N ALA A 159 -5.68 1.56 -5.10
CA ALA A 159 -6.51 0.94 -4.07
C ALA A 159 -6.44 1.68 -2.72
N MET A 160 -5.29 2.21 -2.33
CA MET A 160 -5.17 3.02 -1.12
C MET A 160 -6.01 4.30 -1.20
N ILE A 161 -6.04 4.96 -2.35
CA ILE A 161 -6.91 6.14 -2.57
C ILE A 161 -8.38 5.72 -2.59
N ALA A 162 -8.69 4.62 -3.27
CA ALA A 162 -10.05 4.11 -3.40
C ALA A 162 -10.66 3.72 -2.05
N ILE A 163 -9.91 2.99 -1.19
CA ILE A 163 -10.42 2.58 0.12
C ILE A 163 -10.63 3.77 1.06
N LEU A 164 -9.76 4.78 0.98
CA LEU A 164 -9.94 6.01 1.74
C LEU A 164 -11.23 6.74 1.32
N GLY A 165 -11.43 6.91 0.01
CA GLY A 165 -12.65 7.51 -0.53
C GLY A 165 -13.90 6.74 -0.17
N ALA A 166 -13.88 5.40 -0.33
CA ALA A 166 -14.98 4.52 0.01
C ALA A 166 -15.34 4.60 1.50
N THR A 167 -14.33 4.59 2.39
CA THR A 167 -14.53 4.72 3.83
C THR A 167 -15.21 6.04 4.19
N VAL A 168 -14.70 7.16 3.67
CA VAL A 168 -15.29 8.48 3.91
C VAL A 168 -16.72 8.56 3.38
N GLN A 169 -16.95 8.03 2.17
CA GLN A 169 -18.27 8.03 1.54
C GLN A 169 -19.29 7.22 2.36
N THR A 170 -18.96 6.00 2.78
CA THR A 170 -19.85 5.16 3.56
C THR A 170 -20.14 5.77 4.95
N LEU A 171 -19.11 6.31 5.62
CA LEU A 171 -19.28 6.91 6.95
C LEU A 171 -20.08 8.22 6.93
N MET A 172 -19.93 9.05 5.87
CA MET A 172 -20.61 10.35 5.79
C MET A 172 -22.03 10.26 5.25
N PHE A 173 -22.24 9.40 4.26
CA PHE A 173 -23.51 9.38 3.53
C PHE A 173 -24.40 8.19 3.89
N HIS A 174 -23.86 7.17 4.56
CA HIS A 174 -24.58 5.93 4.90
C HIS A 174 -25.31 5.32 3.70
N LYS A 175 -24.67 5.37 2.54
CA LYS A 175 -25.19 4.86 1.27
C LYS A 175 -24.25 3.83 0.67
N PRO A 176 -24.77 2.90 -0.13
CA PRO A 176 -23.95 1.97 -0.89
C PRO A 176 -22.91 2.70 -1.76
N LEU A 177 -21.74 2.07 -1.97
CA LEU A 177 -20.65 2.67 -2.76
C LEU A 177 -21.01 2.85 -4.24
N LEU A 178 -21.79 1.92 -4.79
CA LEU A 178 -22.14 1.85 -6.21
C LEU A 178 -23.65 2.05 -6.46
N GLY A 179 -24.41 2.42 -5.43
CA GLY A 179 -25.88 2.56 -5.48
C GLY A 179 -26.39 3.97 -5.74
#